data_c0043e31d7214cf48a6d7570da211546
#
_entry.id   c0043e31d7214cf48a6d7570da211546
#
_cell.length_a   1.000
_cell.length_b   1.000
_cell.length_c   1.000
_cell.angle_alpha   90.00
_cell.angle_beta   90.00
_cell.angle_gamma   90.00
#
_symmetry.space_group_name_H-M   'P 1'
#
loop_
_entity.id
_entity.type
_entity.pdbx_description
1 polymer ?
#
loop_
_entity_poly.entity_id
_entity_poly.type
_entity_poly.pdbx_seq_one_letter_code
_entity_poly.pdbx_strand_id
1 'polypeptide(L)'
;MTEIHRAEHARRTEFLGREFLTWMMARSARDRESFKLPSGETFDVVFERAVTLDGQNPAKDRSLLKVDEPTESEEVRLSLRLGKQVSVARVNLIHDGREFHLTILAADLGLRGIRLPEMEGDDPDAAMPFRMDLCDQVEALVQGLFLSFIRLRLDPEAWKREVASIGRWVDNLPIPDSEDEAT
;
A
#
# COMPACT_ATOMS: atom_id res chain seq x y z
N MET A 1 -9.21 5.67 -29.84
CA MET A 1 -9.14 4.66 -28.75
C MET A 1 -10.58 4.51 -28.28
N THR A 2 -11.18 3.35 -28.55
CA THR A 2 -12.59 3.07 -28.31
C THR A 2 -12.88 2.96 -26.80
N GLU A 3 -14.10 3.26 -26.37
CA GLU A 3 -14.57 3.24 -24.98
C GLU A 3 -14.36 1.88 -24.32
N ILE A 4 -14.42 0.79 -25.11
CA ILE A 4 -14.12 -0.59 -24.70
C ILE A 4 -12.67 -0.75 -24.25
N HIS A 5 -11.69 -0.18 -24.95
CA HIS A 5 -10.28 -0.24 -24.58
C HIS A 5 -9.97 0.57 -23.29
N ARG A 6 -10.71 1.66 -23.03
CA ARG A 6 -10.58 2.39 -21.77
C ARG A 6 -11.12 1.60 -20.58
N ALA A 7 -12.26 0.92 -20.76
CA ALA A 7 -12.85 0.11 -19.69
C ALA A 7 -11.99 -1.13 -19.37
N GLU A 8 -11.39 -1.77 -20.38
CA GLU A 8 -10.46 -2.90 -20.18
C GLU A 8 -9.16 -2.45 -19.53
N HIS A 9 -8.63 -1.30 -19.93
CA HIS A 9 -7.40 -0.76 -19.34
C HIS A 9 -7.63 -0.35 -17.87
N ALA A 10 -8.74 0.31 -17.58
CA ALA A 10 -9.12 0.68 -16.21
C ALA A 10 -9.29 -0.56 -15.31
N ARG A 11 -9.91 -1.64 -15.81
CA ARG A 11 -10.04 -2.90 -15.06
C ARG A 11 -8.70 -3.57 -14.77
N ARG A 12 -7.74 -3.50 -15.69
CA ARG A 12 -6.40 -4.08 -15.52
C ARG A 12 -5.57 -3.28 -14.51
N THR A 13 -5.63 -1.96 -14.56
CA THR A 13 -4.95 -1.10 -13.59
C THR A 13 -5.55 -1.22 -12.20
N GLU A 14 -6.86 -1.29 -12.09
CA GLU A 14 -7.56 -1.48 -10.82
C GLU A 14 -7.19 -2.80 -10.14
N PHE A 15 -7.04 -3.88 -10.92
CA PHE A 15 -6.60 -5.18 -10.40
C PHE A 15 -5.19 -5.10 -9.80
N LEU A 16 -4.23 -4.54 -10.53
CA LEU A 16 -2.86 -4.37 -10.04
C LEU A 16 -2.78 -3.46 -8.82
N GLY A 17 -3.56 -2.40 -8.78
CA GLY A 17 -3.60 -1.51 -7.65
C GLY A 17 -4.16 -2.17 -6.38
N ARG A 18 -5.16 -3.03 -6.51
CA ARG A 18 -5.69 -3.81 -5.38
C ARG A 18 -4.70 -4.86 -4.88
N GLU A 19 -4.03 -5.58 -5.78
CA GLU A 19 -2.94 -6.49 -5.40
C GLU A 19 -1.83 -5.73 -4.67
N PHE A 20 -1.44 -4.56 -5.19
CA PHE A 20 -0.43 -3.71 -4.58
C PHE A 20 -0.79 -3.26 -3.17
N LEU A 21 -1.98 -2.69 -2.97
CA LEU A 21 -2.41 -2.25 -1.64
C LEU A 21 -2.57 -3.41 -0.66
N THR A 22 -3.05 -4.56 -1.12
CA THR A 22 -3.16 -5.77 -0.29
C THR A 22 -1.79 -6.30 0.09
N TRP A 23 -0.84 -6.36 -0.86
CA TRP A 23 0.56 -6.71 -0.61
C TRP A 23 1.22 -5.75 0.39
N MET A 24 1.05 -4.46 0.18
CA MET A 24 1.62 -3.42 1.04
C MET A 24 1.11 -3.57 2.48
N MET A 25 -0.21 -3.80 2.66
CA MET A 25 -0.82 -4.03 3.97
C MET A 25 -0.25 -5.29 4.64
N ALA A 26 -0.21 -6.41 3.91
CA ALA A 26 0.30 -7.66 4.45
C ALA A 26 1.78 -7.55 4.84
N ARG A 27 2.57 -6.83 4.05
CA ARG A 27 3.98 -6.61 4.35
C ARG A 27 4.18 -5.71 5.56
N SER A 28 3.44 -4.59 5.64
CA SER A 28 3.45 -3.70 6.81
C SER A 28 3.08 -4.42 8.11
N ALA A 29 2.19 -5.43 8.04
CA ALA A 29 1.79 -6.23 9.19
C ALA A 29 2.86 -7.24 9.66
N ARG A 30 3.61 -7.80 8.71
CA ARG A 30 4.57 -8.89 8.97
C ARG A 30 5.95 -8.37 9.33
N ASP A 31 6.42 -7.46 8.50
CA ASP A 31 7.76 -6.90 8.62
C ASP A 31 7.63 -5.53 9.29
N ARG A 32 7.97 -5.46 10.56
CA ARG A 32 8.17 -4.15 11.22
C ARG A 32 9.40 -3.43 10.64
N GLU A 33 10.02 -4.04 9.63
CA GLU A 33 11.14 -3.48 8.90
C GLU A 33 10.66 -2.51 7.83
N SER A 34 11.43 -1.46 7.65
CA SER A 34 11.21 -0.42 6.65
C SER A 34 11.13 -0.98 5.24
N PHE A 35 10.23 -0.45 4.43
CA PHE A 35 10.21 -0.74 3.00
C PHE A 35 11.47 -0.19 2.34
N LYS A 36 12.09 -1.00 1.48
CA LYS A 36 13.29 -0.62 0.75
C LYS A 36 12.95 -0.27 -0.69
N LEU A 37 13.31 0.94 -1.10
CA LEU A 37 13.17 1.38 -2.48
C LEU A 37 14.27 0.80 -3.39
N PRO A 38 14.08 0.81 -4.71
CA PRO A 38 15.12 0.46 -5.66
C PRO A 38 16.37 1.34 -5.57
N SER A 39 16.25 2.56 -5.06
CA SER A 39 17.35 3.49 -4.75
C SER A 39 18.21 3.05 -3.56
N GLY A 40 17.69 2.15 -2.71
CA GLY A 40 18.30 1.72 -1.46
C GLY A 40 17.78 2.48 -0.23
N GLU A 41 17.00 3.52 -0.42
CA GLU A 41 16.33 4.27 0.65
C GLU A 41 15.30 3.40 1.35
N THR A 42 15.08 3.64 2.64
CA THR A 42 14.10 2.92 3.47
C THR A 42 13.10 3.89 4.08
N PHE A 43 11.87 3.43 4.25
CA PHE A 43 10.80 4.18 4.90
C PHE A 43 9.74 3.21 5.47
N ASP A 44 8.97 3.68 6.43
CA ASP A 44 7.93 2.89 7.04
C ASP A 44 6.56 3.24 6.49
N VAL A 45 5.67 2.24 6.45
CA VAL A 45 4.28 2.40 6.03
C VAL A 45 3.39 1.91 7.15
N VAL A 46 2.59 2.80 7.70
CA VAL A 46 1.60 2.50 8.74
C VAL A 46 0.20 2.69 8.17
N PHE A 47 -0.63 1.65 8.22
CA PHE A 47 -2.03 1.75 7.82
C PHE A 47 -2.83 2.43 8.93
N GLU A 48 -3.54 3.49 8.57
CA GLU A 48 -4.37 4.25 9.49
C GLU A 48 -5.82 3.73 9.51
N ARG A 49 -6.57 4.19 10.48
CA ARG A 49 -7.94 3.84 10.95
C ARG A 49 -9.01 3.47 9.92
N ALA A 50 -8.75 3.57 8.61
CA ALA A 50 -9.77 3.27 7.62
C ALA A 50 -9.18 2.55 6.41
N VAL A 51 -9.80 1.43 6.06
CA VAL A 51 -9.51 0.66 4.87
C VAL A 51 -10.80 0.27 4.17
N THR A 52 -10.81 0.35 2.83
CA THR A 52 -11.90 -0.18 2.01
C THR A 52 -11.42 -1.43 1.31
N LEU A 53 -12.20 -2.50 1.41
CA LEU A 53 -11.97 -3.77 0.71
C LEU A 53 -13.12 -4.02 -0.26
N ASP A 54 -12.77 -4.31 -1.48
CA ASP A 54 -13.73 -4.64 -2.55
C ASP A 54 -13.55 -6.09 -2.98
N GLY A 55 -14.67 -6.80 -3.14
CA GLY A 55 -14.73 -8.11 -3.76
C GLY A 55 -14.74 -8.05 -5.28
N GLN A 56 -15.13 -9.16 -5.93
CA GLN A 56 -15.19 -9.25 -7.40
C GLN A 56 -16.20 -8.27 -8.02
N ASN A 57 -17.26 -7.92 -7.31
CA ASN A 57 -18.24 -6.92 -7.73
C ASN A 57 -18.29 -5.77 -6.70
N PRO A 58 -17.48 -4.72 -6.86
CA PRO A 58 -17.39 -3.61 -5.90
C PRO A 58 -18.71 -2.89 -5.62
N ALA A 59 -19.63 -2.89 -6.57
CA ALA A 59 -20.93 -2.27 -6.41
C ALA A 59 -21.84 -3.01 -5.41
N LYS A 60 -21.58 -4.31 -5.18
CA LYS A 60 -22.38 -5.16 -4.29
C LYS A 60 -21.59 -5.72 -3.11
N ASP A 61 -20.27 -5.77 -3.22
CA ASP A 61 -19.40 -6.44 -2.27
C ASP A 61 -18.24 -5.52 -1.85
N ARG A 62 -18.59 -4.47 -1.11
CA ARG A 62 -17.67 -3.49 -0.55
C ARG A 62 -17.78 -3.47 0.96
N SER A 63 -16.64 -3.46 1.65
CA SER A 63 -16.53 -3.26 3.09
C SER A 63 -15.68 -2.03 3.39
N LEU A 64 -16.24 -1.08 4.13
CA LEU A 64 -15.48 0.02 4.72
C LEU A 64 -15.28 -0.31 6.20
N LEU A 65 -14.07 -0.61 6.59
CA LEU A 65 -13.71 -0.92 7.96
C LEU A 65 -12.99 0.28 8.59
N LYS A 66 -13.49 0.68 9.76
CA LYS A 66 -12.89 1.75 10.57
C LYS A 66 -12.39 1.10 11.85
N VAL A 67 -11.12 0.76 11.87
CA VAL A 67 -10.45 0.06 12.97
C VAL A 67 -9.14 0.78 13.27
N ASP A 68 -8.71 0.79 14.53
CA ASP A 68 -7.52 1.55 14.95
C ASP A 68 -6.25 0.99 14.29
N GLU A 69 -6.13 -0.33 14.18
CA GLU A 69 -4.98 -1.02 13.60
C GLU A 69 -5.46 -1.99 12.49
N PRO A 70 -5.64 -1.52 11.24
CA PRO A 70 -6.16 -2.37 10.17
C PRO A 70 -5.33 -3.61 9.89
N THR A 71 -4.02 -3.54 10.08
CA THR A 71 -3.08 -4.67 9.88
C THR A 71 -3.23 -5.79 10.90
N GLU A 72 -3.74 -5.47 12.10
CA GLU A 72 -3.98 -6.43 13.19
C GLU A 72 -5.45 -6.88 13.27
N SER A 73 -6.34 -6.23 12.53
CA SER A 73 -7.78 -6.46 12.62
C SER A 73 -8.20 -7.81 12.05
N GLU A 74 -8.88 -8.61 12.87
CA GLU A 74 -9.48 -9.88 12.44
C GLU A 74 -10.58 -9.68 11.39
N GLU A 75 -11.31 -8.57 11.42
CA GLU A 75 -12.34 -8.23 10.44
C GLU A 75 -11.75 -7.97 9.06
N VAL A 76 -10.57 -7.32 9.02
CA VAL A 76 -9.82 -7.10 7.78
C VAL A 76 -9.33 -8.46 7.24
N ARG A 77 -8.70 -9.29 8.07
CA ARG A 77 -8.24 -10.63 7.67
C ARG A 77 -9.39 -11.51 7.19
N LEU A 78 -10.53 -11.48 7.87
CA LEU A 78 -11.73 -12.22 7.44
C LEU A 78 -12.21 -11.77 6.06
N SER A 79 -12.23 -10.45 5.81
CA SER A 79 -12.61 -9.91 4.51
C SER A 79 -11.65 -10.36 3.40
N LEU A 80 -10.35 -10.40 3.68
CA LEU A 80 -9.33 -10.92 2.75
C LEU A 80 -9.50 -12.42 2.49
N ARG A 81 -9.80 -13.23 3.53
CA ARG A 81 -10.12 -14.67 3.39
C ARG A 81 -11.33 -14.90 2.49
N LEU A 82 -12.30 -14.02 2.51
CA LEU A 82 -13.47 -14.05 1.62
C LEU A 82 -13.16 -13.57 0.19
N GLY A 83 -11.88 -13.34 -0.15
CA GLY A 83 -11.43 -12.95 -1.49
C GLY A 83 -11.56 -11.48 -1.81
N LYS A 84 -11.82 -10.62 -0.82
CA LYS A 84 -11.75 -9.17 -1.00
C LYS A 84 -10.30 -8.71 -1.06
N GLN A 85 -10.08 -7.57 -1.68
CA GLN A 85 -8.77 -6.92 -1.78
C GLN A 85 -8.88 -5.46 -1.37
N VAL A 86 -7.80 -4.89 -0.87
CA VAL A 86 -7.75 -3.48 -0.47
C VAL A 86 -7.89 -2.59 -1.70
N SER A 87 -8.91 -1.74 -1.71
CA SER A 87 -9.20 -0.81 -2.81
C SER A 87 -8.92 0.65 -2.46
N VAL A 88 -9.00 0.99 -1.17
CA VAL A 88 -8.63 2.31 -0.64
C VAL A 88 -7.92 2.11 0.68
N ALA A 89 -6.74 2.69 0.80
CA ALA A 89 -5.95 2.65 2.02
C ALA A 89 -5.59 4.07 2.47
N ARG A 90 -5.82 4.34 3.75
CA ARG A 90 -5.24 5.51 4.41
C ARG A 90 -3.97 5.08 5.10
N VAL A 91 -2.87 5.77 4.79
CA VAL A 91 -1.54 5.41 5.28
C VAL A 91 -0.79 6.63 5.80
N ASN A 92 0.13 6.38 6.72
CA ASN A 92 1.19 7.28 7.10
C ASN A 92 2.51 6.72 6.57
N LEU A 93 3.21 7.47 5.72
CA LEU A 93 4.56 7.16 5.27
C LEU A 93 5.54 7.92 6.16
N ILE A 94 6.50 7.19 6.74
CA ILE A 94 7.51 7.79 7.62
C ILE A 94 8.86 7.65 6.93
N HIS A 95 9.44 8.79 6.53
CA HIS A 95 10.70 8.85 5.81
C HIS A 95 11.57 10.00 6.34
N ASP A 96 12.81 9.70 6.71
CA ASP A 96 13.76 10.66 7.27
C ASP A 96 13.20 11.47 8.46
N GLY A 97 12.41 10.79 9.33
CA GLY A 97 11.78 11.41 10.50
C GLY A 97 10.58 12.31 10.17
N ARG A 98 10.15 12.36 8.91
CA ARG A 98 8.96 13.10 8.46
C ARG A 98 7.79 12.16 8.27
N GLU A 99 6.58 12.63 8.60
CA GLU A 99 5.34 11.89 8.47
C GLU A 99 4.47 12.47 7.36
N PHE A 100 3.99 11.62 6.47
CA PHE A 100 3.14 11.97 5.34
C PHE A 100 1.86 11.15 5.39
N HIS A 101 0.76 11.78 5.82
CA HIS A 101 -0.54 11.13 5.85
C HIS A 101 -1.27 11.30 4.52
N LEU A 102 -1.72 10.20 3.93
CA LEU A 102 -2.41 10.24 2.64
C LEU A 102 -3.36 9.05 2.46
N THR A 103 -4.21 9.18 1.46
CA THR A 103 -5.07 8.09 1.00
C THR A 103 -4.65 7.65 -0.39
N ILE A 104 -4.42 6.35 -0.59
CA ILE A 104 -4.07 5.75 -1.87
C ILE A 104 -5.30 5.02 -2.42
N LEU A 105 -5.64 5.27 -3.68
CA LEU A 105 -6.71 4.60 -4.40
C LEU A 105 -6.14 3.52 -5.32
N ALA A 106 -6.65 2.29 -5.24
CA ALA A 106 -6.21 1.20 -6.11
C ALA A 106 -6.58 1.40 -7.58
N ALA A 107 -7.65 2.14 -7.87
CA ALA A 107 -8.19 2.26 -9.22
C ALA A 107 -7.21 2.92 -10.21
N ASP A 108 -6.44 3.89 -9.75
CA ASP A 108 -5.54 4.71 -10.57
C ASP A 108 -4.21 5.05 -9.87
N LEU A 109 -3.98 4.47 -8.67
CA LEU A 109 -2.90 4.82 -7.75
C LEU A 109 -2.90 6.31 -7.36
N GLY A 110 -4.07 6.95 -7.47
CA GLY A 110 -4.25 8.36 -7.12
C GLY A 110 -4.05 8.61 -5.64
N LEU A 111 -3.34 9.70 -5.32
CA LEU A 111 -3.10 10.15 -3.97
C LEU A 111 -4.10 11.22 -3.58
N ARG A 112 -4.71 11.12 -2.40
CA ARG A 112 -5.70 12.08 -1.90
C ARG A 112 -5.45 12.46 -0.44
N GLY A 113 -5.88 13.67 -0.09
CA GLY A 113 -5.86 14.14 1.29
C GLY A 113 -4.46 14.17 1.90
N ILE A 114 -3.44 14.49 1.09
CA ILE A 114 -2.04 14.53 1.53
C ILE A 114 -1.91 15.61 2.61
N ARG A 115 -1.45 15.21 3.79
CA ARG A 115 -1.04 16.09 4.86
C ARG A 115 0.47 16.04 4.94
N LEU A 116 1.09 17.19 4.71
CA LEU A 116 2.52 17.36 4.71
C LEU A 116 3.00 17.79 6.09
N PRO A 117 4.25 17.49 6.47
CA PRO A 117 4.90 18.05 7.64
C PRO A 117 4.86 19.59 7.62
N GLU A 118 4.80 20.19 8.79
CA GLU A 118 4.90 21.65 8.92
C GLU A 118 6.31 22.13 8.58
N MET A 119 6.40 23.28 7.93
CA MET A 119 7.67 23.93 7.66
C MET A 119 8.20 24.59 8.92
N GLU A 120 9.46 24.38 9.23
CA GLU A 120 10.12 25.13 10.28
C GLU A 120 10.44 26.56 9.78
N GLY A 121 9.88 27.58 10.45
CA GLY A 121 10.09 29.01 10.13
C GLY A 121 8.89 29.66 9.47
N ASP A 122 8.89 30.99 9.51
CA ASP A 122 7.77 31.85 9.08
C ASP A 122 8.03 32.56 7.72
N ASP A 123 8.85 31.99 6.83
CA ASP A 123 9.11 32.59 5.53
C ASP A 123 8.01 32.20 4.50
N PRO A 124 7.11 33.12 4.15
CA PRO A 124 6.01 32.85 3.23
C PRO A 124 6.48 32.53 1.81
N ASP A 125 7.64 33.06 1.38
CA ASP A 125 8.15 32.86 0.05
C ASP A 125 8.78 31.46 -0.11
N ALA A 126 9.29 30.89 0.97
CA ALA A 126 9.82 29.55 1.01
C ALA A 126 8.73 28.46 1.17
N ALA A 127 7.55 28.84 1.68
CA ALA A 127 6.50 27.87 2.03
C ALA A 127 5.97 27.09 0.82
N MET A 128 5.75 27.74 -0.32
CA MET A 128 5.21 27.07 -1.51
C MET A 128 6.22 26.11 -2.15
N PRO A 129 7.48 26.51 -2.44
CA PRO A 129 8.50 25.60 -2.95
C PRO A 129 8.71 24.39 -2.03
N PHE A 130 8.78 24.60 -0.72
CA PHE A 130 8.93 23.52 0.27
C PHE A 130 7.79 22.50 0.19
N ARG A 131 6.52 22.97 0.10
CA ARG A 131 5.36 22.07 -0.03
C ARG A 131 5.36 21.31 -1.34
N MET A 132 5.79 21.93 -2.44
CA MET A 132 5.94 21.25 -3.74
C MET A 132 6.98 20.13 -3.66
N ASP A 133 8.15 20.42 -3.08
CA ASP A 133 9.20 19.43 -2.86
C ASP A 133 8.71 18.23 -2.04
N LEU A 134 7.96 18.47 -0.96
CA LEU A 134 7.36 17.41 -0.16
C LEU A 134 6.30 16.59 -0.93
N CYS A 135 5.52 17.22 -1.81
CA CYS A 135 4.59 16.50 -2.67
C CYS A 135 5.32 15.58 -3.65
N ASP A 136 6.38 16.10 -4.30
CA ASP A 136 7.22 15.33 -5.22
C ASP A 136 7.89 14.15 -4.48
N GLN A 137 8.32 14.37 -3.25
CA GLN A 137 8.89 13.31 -2.39
C GLN A 137 7.86 12.21 -2.11
N VAL A 138 6.64 12.55 -1.70
CA VAL A 138 5.56 11.58 -1.46
C VAL A 138 5.26 10.77 -2.72
N GLU A 139 5.15 11.43 -3.87
CA GLU A 139 4.90 10.77 -5.15
C GLU A 139 6.03 9.79 -5.49
N ALA A 140 7.29 10.20 -5.33
CA ALA A 140 8.46 9.36 -5.57
C ALA A 140 8.48 8.12 -4.65
N LEU A 141 8.14 8.27 -3.36
CA LEU A 141 8.04 7.15 -2.41
C LEU A 141 6.97 6.14 -2.86
N VAL A 142 5.76 6.59 -3.21
CA VAL A 142 4.68 5.71 -3.64
C VAL A 142 5.01 5.03 -4.98
N GLN A 143 5.58 5.77 -5.93
CA GLN A 143 6.03 5.20 -7.21
C GLN A 143 7.14 4.16 -7.02
N GLY A 144 8.13 4.46 -6.18
CA GLY A 144 9.23 3.54 -5.87
C GLY A 144 8.71 2.25 -5.23
N LEU A 145 7.73 2.37 -4.32
CA LEU A 145 7.09 1.23 -3.68
C LEU A 145 6.32 0.38 -4.69
N PHE A 146 5.56 1.02 -5.58
CA PHE A 146 4.84 0.32 -6.65
C PHE A 146 5.80 -0.38 -7.61
N LEU A 147 6.92 0.24 -7.98
CA LEU A 147 7.95 -0.39 -8.80
C LEU A 147 8.59 -1.60 -8.11
N SER A 148 8.80 -1.54 -6.79
CA SER A 148 9.29 -2.68 -6.01
C SER A 148 8.29 -3.84 -6.03
N PHE A 149 7.00 -3.54 -5.86
CA PHE A 149 5.92 -4.52 -6.00
C PHE A 149 5.90 -5.14 -7.42
N ILE A 150 5.99 -4.33 -8.48
CA ILE A 150 5.97 -4.84 -9.86
C ILE A 150 7.17 -5.75 -10.12
N ARG A 151 8.37 -5.42 -9.66
CA ARG A 151 9.55 -6.29 -9.79
C ARG A 151 9.34 -7.63 -9.09
N LEU A 152 8.82 -7.60 -7.87
CA LEU A 152 8.47 -8.82 -7.13
C LEU A 152 7.40 -9.63 -7.87
N ARG A 153 6.36 -8.98 -8.39
CA ARG A 153 5.25 -9.60 -9.10
C ARG A 153 5.67 -10.26 -10.41
N LEU A 154 6.70 -9.74 -11.06
CA LEU A 154 7.25 -10.27 -12.31
C LEU A 154 8.22 -11.43 -12.11
N ASP A 155 8.69 -11.68 -10.91
CA ASP A 155 9.47 -12.88 -10.54
C ASP A 155 8.50 -13.98 -10.05
N PRO A 156 8.24 -15.05 -10.84
CA PRO A 156 7.24 -16.05 -10.48
C PRO A 156 7.53 -16.78 -9.17
N GLU A 157 8.81 -17.07 -8.89
CA GLU A 157 9.20 -17.80 -7.70
C GLU A 157 9.14 -16.90 -6.44
N ALA A 158 9.61 -15.67 -6.56
CA ALA A 158 9.50 -14.69 -5.48
C ALA A 158 8.04 -14.36 -5.18
N TRP A 159 7.22 -14.16 -6.23
CA TRP A 159 5.80 -13.91 -6.06
C TRP A 159 5.04 -15.06 -5.43
N LYS A 160 5.36 -16.30 -5.80
CA LYS A 160 4.76 -17.50 -5.18
C LYS A 160 5.04 -17.56 -3.68
N ARG A 161 6.28 -17.28 -3.25
CA ARG A 161 6.64 -17.20 -1.83
C ARG A 161 5.90 -16.08 -1.13
N GLU A 162 5.81 -14.92 -1.76
CA GLU A 162 5.11 -13.76 -1.20
C GLU A 162 3.62 -14.05 -1.01
N VAL A 163 2.94 -14.63 -1.99
CA VAL A 163 1.52 -15.03 -1.88
C VAL A 163 1.30 -16.04 -0.75
N ALA A 164 2.20 -17.00 -0.60
CA ALA A 164 2.14 -17.96 0.52
C ALA A 164 2.29 -17.25 1.88
N SER A 165 3.18 -16.27 1.96
CA SER A 165 3.40 -15.46 3.16
C SER A 165 2.19 -14.57 3.48
N ILE A 166 1.58 -13.96 2.47
CA ILE A 166 0.32 -13.20 2.61
C ILE A 166 -0.79 -14.13 3.14
N GLY A 167 -0.92 -15.33 2.58
CA GLY A 167 -1.91 -16.32 3.02
C GLY A 167 -1.73 -16.67 4.50
N ARG A 168 -0.52 -16.92 4.96
CA ARG A 168 -0.24 -17.19 6.39
C ARG A 168 -0.67 -16.04 7.30
N TRP A 169 -0.34 -14.80 6.91
CA TRP A 169 -0.77 -13.63 7.68
C TRP A 169 -2.31 -13.51 7.73
N VAL A 170 -2.97 -13.71 6.60
CA VAL A 170 -4.44 -13.68 6.52
C VAL A 170 -5.05 -14.77 7.42
N ASP A 171 -4.45 -15.96 7.46
CA ASP A 171 -4.92 -17.09 8.28
C ASP A 171 -4.44 -17.03 9.74
N ASN A 172 -3.71 -15.97 10.11
CA ASN A 172 -3.11 -15.80 11.42
C ASN A 172 -2.18 -16.97 11.83
N LEU A 173 -1.46 -17.52 10.86
CA LEU A 173 -0.49 -18.58 11.07
C LEU A 173 0.92 -17.99 11.30
N PRO A 174 1.77 -18.66 12.09
CA PRO A 174 3.15 -18.21 12.29
C PRO A 174 3.91 -18.19 10.95
N ILE A 175 4.69 -17.12 10.74
CA ILE A 175 5.59 -17.00 9.59
C ILE A 175 6.88 -17.72 9.97
N PRO A 176 7.40 -18.67 9.16
CA PRO A 176 8.67 -19.32 9.44
C PRO A 176 9.79 -18.27 9.41
N ASP A 177 10.66 -18.32 10.39
CA ASP A 177 11.89 -17.54 10.37
C ASP A 177 12.71 -17.91 9.14
N SER A 178 13.31 -16.93 8.48
CA SER A 178 14.02 -17.07 7.21
C SER A 178 15.31 -17.91 7.28
N GLU A 179 15.60 -18.50 8.44
CA GLU A 179 16.80 -19.31 8.66
C GLU A 179 16.61 -20.82 8.38
N ASP A 180 15.37 -21.32 8.23
CA ASP A 180 15.10 -22.76 8.09
C ASP A 180 15.08 -23.28 6.64
N GLU A 181 15.25 -22.45 5.61
CA GLU A 181 15.26 -22.90 4.20
C GLU A 181 16.66 -23.20 3.63
N ALA A 182 17.72 -23.21 4.46
CA ALA A 182 19.10 -23.47 4.02
C ALA A 182 19.63 -24.82 4.52
N THR A 183 18.84 -25.93 4.32
CA THR A 183 19.36 -27.29 4.55
C THR A 183 19.05 -28.21 3.38
#